data_a9fe18e8e21a1bc6da180ba9ef91edcf
#
_entry.id   a9fe18e8e21a1bc6da180ba9ef91edcf
#
_cell.length_a   1.000
_cell.length_b   1.000
_cell.length_c   1.000
_cell.angle_alpha   90.00
_cell.angle_beta   90.00
_cell.angle_gamma   90.00
#
_symmetry.space_group_name_H-M   'P 1'
#
loop_
_entity.id
_entity.type
_entity.pdbx_description
1 polymer ?
#
loop_
_entity_poly.entity_id
_entity_poly.type
_entity_poly.pdbx_seq_one_letter_code
_entity_poly.pdbx_strand_id
1 'polypeptide(L)'
;MNTRQPLIARLSTALLALAASVPARAHDYPTVDRVLYVQDCMNSHPGPFYEMVNKCSCALDALARELPFDDYTSMMTVTRAMSIGGERGNTIRDTEPLQAQAKRFRELQSKAQSGCFLGPPSRQ
;
A
#
# COMPACT_ATOMS: atom_id res chain seq x y z
N MET A 1 11.93 7.37 -71.15
CA MET A 1 10.84 7.82 -70.28
C MET A 1 11.23 7.50 -68.87
N ASN A 2 11.63 8.56 -68.12
CA ASN A 2 12.21 8.45 -66.78
C ASN A 2 11.07 8.49 -65.75
N THR A 3 10.88 7.39 -65.05
CA THR A 3 10.05 7.37 -63.83
C THR A 3 10.96 7.49 -62.61
N ARG A 4 11.16 8.75 -62.17
CA ARG A 4 11.76 9.04 -60.87
C ARG A 4 10.70 8.81 -59.78
N GLN A 5 10.75 7.68 -59.10
CA GLN A 5 9.97 7.49 -57.86
C GLN A 5 10.65 8.23 -56.72
N PRO A 6 9.89 8.98 -55.89
CA PRO A 6 10.43 9.70 -54.77
C PRO A 6 10.72 8.75 -53.58
N LEU A 7 11.98 8.71 -53.19
CA LEU A 7 12.56 7.97 -52.06
C LEU A 7 12.14 8.49 -50.67
N ILE A 8 11.06 9.25 -50.57
CA ILE A 8 10.69 9.99 -49.33
C ILE A 8 9.63 9.24 -48.48
N ALA A 9 9.09 8.11 -48.96
CA ALA A 9 7.95 7.45 -48.29
C ALA A 9 8.31 6.32 -47.31
N ARG A 10 9.57 6.14 -46.90
CA ARG A 10 9.99 5.02 -46.04
C ARG A 10 10.60 5.39 -44.67
N LEU A 11 10.48 6.65 -44.23
CA LEU A 11 11.10 7.11 -42.97
C LEU A 11 10.09 7.43 -41.86
N SER A 12 8.80 7.12 -42.01
CA SER A 12 7.77 7.54 -41.05
C SER A 12 7.21 6.45 -40.13
N THR A 13 7.74 5.23 -40.12
CA THR A 13 7.16 4.13 -39.33
C THR A 13 8.04 3.58 -38.18
N ALA A 14 9.15 4.24 -37.84
CA ALA A 14 10.07 3.73 -36.82
C ALA A 14 10.02 4.49 -35.48
N LEU A 15 9.02 5.35 -35.22
CA LEU A 15 9.02 6.20 -34.03
C LEU A 15 7.87 5.93 -33.04
N LEU A 16 7.24 4.76 -33.06
CA LEU A 16 6.09 4.48 -32.19
C LEU A 16 6.27 3.28 -31.25
N ALA A 17 7.45 2.92 -30.84
CA ALA A 17 7.68 1.75 -29.98
C ALA A 17 8.54 2.03 -28.74
N LEU A 18 8.59 3.25 -28.21
CA LEU A 18 9.07 3.52 -26.85
C LEU A 18 7.86 3.88 -25.96
N ALA A 19 6.89 2.97 -25.86
CA ALA A 19 5.99 2.97 -24.72
C ALA A 19 6.84 2.70 -23.50
N ALA A 20 7.19 3.77 -22.77
CA ALA A 20 7.89 3.70 -21.50
C ALA A 20 7.11 2.76 -20.57
N SER A 21 7.57 1.52 -20.43
CA SER A 21 7.19 0.63 -19.35
C SER A 21 7.71 1.26 -18.06
N VAL A 22 6.89 2.14 -17.46
CA VAL A 22 7.12 2.62 -16.10
C VAL A 22 7.04 1.37 -15.23
N PRO A 23 8.14 0.92 -14.59
CA PRO A 23 8.06 -0.18 -13.66
C PRO A 23 7.09 0.25 -12.56
N ALA A 24 5.97 -0.47 -12.43
CA ALA A 24 5.09 -0.32 -11.28
C ALA A 24 5.93 -0.69 -10.05
N ARG A 25 6.47 0.32 -9.37
CA ARG A 25 7.15 0.12 -8.10
C ARG A 25 6.09 -0.21 -7.05
N ALA A 26 5.77 -1.49 -6.93
CA ALA A 26 5.24 -2.00 -5.68
C ALA A 26 6.38 -1.87 -4.66
N HIS A 27 6.16 -1.11 -3.60
CA HIS A 27 7.11 -1.04 -2.49
C HIS A 27 7.23 -2.45 -1.90
N ASP A 28 8.43 -3.04 -1.99
CA ASP A 28 8.63 -4.43 -1.62
C ASP A 28 8.79 -4.55 -0.11
N TYR A 29 7.73 -5.01 0.56
CA TYR A 29 7.76 -5.27 1.99
C TYR A 29 8.39 -6.64 2.23
N PRO A 30 9.26 -6.79 3.27
CA PRO A 30 9.81 -8.09 3.65
C PRO A 30 8.71 -9.12 3.88
N THR A 31 8.99 -10.38 3.52
CA THR A 31 8.01 -11.46 3.64
C THR A 31 7.46 -11.62 5.05
N VAL A 32 8.31 -11.48 6.07
CA VAL A 32 7.89 -11.58 7.47
C VAL A 32 6.86 -10.51 7.83
N ASP A 33 7.06 -9.28 7.39
CA ASP A 33 6.13 -8.17 7.66
C ASP A 33 4.79 -8.37 6.93
N ARG A 34 4.83 -8.92 5.72
CA ARG A 34 3.62 -9.31 4.97
C ARG A 34 2.82 -10.36 5.72
N VAL A 35 3.48 -11.41 6.21
CA VAL A 35 2.84 -12.49 6.97
C VAL A 35 2.22 -11.94 8.27
N LEU A 36 2.97 -11.13 9.01
CA LEU A 36 2.48 -10.54 10.26
C LEU A 36 1.29 -9.62 10.04
N TYR A 37 1.31 -8.78 9.00
CA TYR A 37 0.17 -7.93 8.66
C TYR A 37 -1.08 -8.74 8.36
N VAL A 38 -0.96 -9.78 7.52
CA VAL A 38 -2.09 -10.64 7.15
C VAL A 38 -2.67 -11.34 8.37
N GLN A 39 -1.83 -11.85 9.28
CA GLN A 39 -2.29 -12.46 10.52
C GLN A 39 -3.02 -11.47 11.44
N ASP A 40 -2.45 -10.28 11.66
CA ASP A 40 -3.07 -9.24 12.48
C ASP A 40 -4.42 -8.78 11.87
N CYS A 41 -4.47 -8.64 10.56
CA CYS A 41 -5.69 -8.31 9.85
C CYS A 41 -6.77 -9.38 10.02
N MET A 42 -6.42 -10.66 9.86
CA MET A 42 -7.36 -11.78 10.04
C MET A 42 -7.86 -11.90 11.48
N ASN A 43 -7.02 -11.61 12.47
CA ASN A 43 -7.42 -11.58 13.87
C ASN A 43 -8.44 -10.46 14.13
N SER A 44 -8.30 -9.32 13.46
CA SER A 44 -9.21 -8.18 13.59
C SER A 44 -10.49 -8.31 12.76
N HIS A 45 -10.50 -9.20 11.76
CA HIS A 45 -11.61 -9.44 10.84
C HIS A 45 -11.90 -10.94 10.77
N PRO A 46 -12.57 -11.51 11.78
CA PRO A 46 -12.87 -12.94 11.79
C PRO A 46 -13.80 -13.32 10.64
N GLY A 47 -13.53 -14.45 9.99
CA GLY A 47 -14.30 -14.97 8.87
C GLY A 47 -13.70 -16.26 8.29
N PRO A 48 -14.23 -16.76 7.16
CA PRO A 48 -13.68 -17.95 6.50
C PRO A 48 -12.20 -17.74 6.14
N PHE A 49 -11.35 -18.69 6.50
CA PHE A 49 -9.90 -18.58 6.41
C PHE A 49 -9.40 -18.09 5.04
N TYR A 50 -9.79 -18.78 3.96
CA TYR A 50 -9.34 -18.45 2.61
C TYR A 50 -9.83 -17.09 2.12
N GLU A 51 -11.04 -16.71 2.49
CA GLU A 51 -11.59 -15.40 2.17
C GLU A 51 -10.81 -14.31 2.87
N MET A 52 -10.55 -14.47 4.17
CA MET A 52 -9.84 -13.46 4.96
C MET A 52 -8.36 -13.34 4.54
N VAL A 53 -7.67 -14.43 4.25
CA VAL A 53 -6.31 -14.38 3.69
C VAL A 53 -6.27 -13.53 2.43
N ASN A 54 -7.19 -13.76 1.48
CA ASN A 54 -7.22 -13.01 0.23
C ASN A 54 -7.53 -11.52 0.44
N LYS A 55 -8.54 -11.20 1.25
CA LYS A 55 -8.92 -9.82 1.54
C LYS A 55 -7.82 -9.06 2.29
N CYS A 56 -7.20 -9.68 3.29
CA CYS A 56 -6.11 -9.08 4.07
C CYS A 56 -4.83 -8.90 3.24
N SER A 57 -4.52 -9.85 2.34
CA SER A 57 -3.41 -9.71 1.39
C SER A 57 -3.67 -8.57 0.40
N CYS A 58 -4.88 -8.45 -0.12
CA CYS A 58 -5.30 -7.34 -0.97
C CYS A 58 -5.10 -5.98 -0.25
N ALA A 59 -5.51 -5.87 1.01
CA ALA A 59 -5.36 -4.65 1.79
C ALA A 59 -3.88 -4.28 2.01
N LEU A 60 -3.02 -5.28 2.26
CA LEU A 60 -1.58 -5.05 2.36
C LEU A 60 -1.00 -4.56 1.03
N ASP A 61 -1.37 -5.19 -0.09
CA ASP A 61 -0.89 -4.77 -1.40
C ASP A 61 -1.36 -3.35 -1.76
N ALA A 62 -2.57 -2.97 -1.33
CA ALA A 62 -3.06 -1.60 -1.47
C ALA A 62 -2.23 -0.60 -0.66
N LEU A 63 -1.87 -0.92 0.59
CA LEU A 63 -0.97 -0.11 1.41
C LEU A 63 0.43 -0.01 0.80
N ALA A 64 0.99 -1.13 0.34
CA ALA A 64 2.32 -1.18 -0.26
C ALA A 64 2.43 -0.39 -1.58
N ARG A 65 1.32 -0.10 -2.25
CA ARG A 65 1.32 0.81 -3.40
C ARG A 65 1.42 2.28 -3.01
N GLU A 66 0.93 2.63 -1.84
CA GLU A 66 0.86 4.04 -1.39
C GLU A 66 1.99 4.41 -0.41
N LEU A 67 2.55 3.44 0.33
CA LEU A 67 3.56 3.66 1.36
C LEU A 67 4.85 2.89 1.09
N PRO A 68 6.01 3.55 1.06
CA PRO A 68 7.30 2.90 1.21
C PRO A 68 7.37 2.11 2.52
N PHE A 69 8.15 1.02 2.57
CA PHE A 69 8.26 0.16 3.74
C PHE A 69 8.73 0.91 5.01
N ASP A 70 9.68 1.83 4.86
CA ASP A 70 10.19 2.64 5.98
C ASP A 70 9.10 3.54 6.58
N ASP A 71 8.29 4.17 5.74
CA ASP A 71 7.15 4.98 6.18
C ASP A 71 6.08 4.12 6.86
N TYR A 72 5.77 2.95 6.30
CA TYR A 72 4.87 1.97 6.89
C TYR A 72 5.32 1.57 8.29
N THR A 73 6.60 1.19 8.44
CA THR A 73 7.18 0.75 9.71
C THR A 73 7.13 1.86 10.76
N SER A 74 7.52 3.08 10.37
CA SER A 74 7.46 4.25 11.24
C SER A 74 6.03 4.55 11.72
N MET A 75 5.07 4.64 10.80
CA MET A 75 3.67 4.94 11.11
C MET A 75 3.00 3.86 11.95
N MET A 76 3.27 2.58 11.63
CA MET A 76 2.76 1.44 12.38
C MET A 76 3.30 1.44 13.83
N THR A 77 4.60 1.70 14.00
CA THR A 77 5.25 1.77 15.32
C THR A 77 4.61 2.86 16.19
N VAL A 78 4.43 4.06 15.64
CA VAL A 78 3.76 5.16 16.34
C VAL A 78 2.32 4.79 16.69
N THR A 79 1.58 4.20 15.76
CA THR A 79 0.18 3.80 15.99
C THR A 79 0.06 2.74 17.08
N ARG A 80 0.97 1.76 17.11
CA ARG A 80 1.04 0.77 18.19
C ARG A 80 1.44 1.39 19.53
N ALA A 81 2.40 2.29 19.54
CA ALA A 81 2.84 2.98 20.74
C ALA A 81 1.72 3.81 21.39
N MET A 82 0.80 4.37 20.58
CA MET A 82 -0.38 5.09 21.09
C MET A 82 -1.38 4.21 21.85
N SER A 83 -1.36 2.89 21.63
CA SER A 83 -2.21 1.93 22.36
C SER A 83 -1.64 1.51 23.72
N ILE A 84 -0.40 1.90 24.03
CA ILE A 84 0.23 1.60 25.32
C ILE A 84 -0.48 2.40 26.42
N GLY A 85 -0.95 1.70 27.44
CA GLY A 85 -1.57 2.31 28.62
C GLY A 85 -0.58 3.04 29.54
N GLY A 86 -1.11 3.83 30.48
CA GLY A 86 -0.33 4.53 31.50
C GLY A 86 0.39 5.79 30.99
N GLU A 87 1.26 6.37 31.84
CA GLU A 87 1.92 7.65 31.61
C GLU A 87 2.84 7.64 30.37
N ARG A 88 3.50 6.52 30.08
CA ARG A 88 4.37 6.38 28.89
C ARG A 88 3.59 6.56 27.61
N GLY A 89 2.38 6.02 27.54
CA GLY A 89 1.49 6.21 26.38
C GLY A 89 0.94 7.63 26.30
N ASN A 90 0.74 8.34 27.43
CA ASN A 90 0.25 9.72 27.44
C ASN A 90 1.22 10.65 26.69
N THR A 91 2.51 10.58 26.97
CA THR A 91 3.50 11.42 26.29
C THR A 91 3.45 11.28 24.77
N ILE A 92 3.23 10.05 24.27
CA ILE A 92 3.14 9.80 22.83
C ILE A 92 1.79 10.35 22.30
N ARG A 93 0.69 10.12 23.02
CA ARG A 93 -0.64 10.61 22.63
C ARG A 93 -0.76 12.12 22.65
N ASP A 94 -0.01 12.81 23.50
CA ASP A 94 -0.03 14.27 23.64
C ASP A 94 0.89 14.98 22.64
N THR A 95 1.67 14.22 21.87
CA THR A 95 2.59 14.76 20.85
C THR A 95 1.87 14.92 19.51
N GLU A 96 1.56 16.17 19.14
CA GLU A 96 0.76 16.48 17.93
C GLU A 96 1.29 15.86 16.63
N PRO A 97 2.59 15.93 16.27
CA PRO A 97 3.11 15.28 15.08
C PRO A 97 2.87 13.77 15.06
N LEU A 98 2.97 13.10 16.20
CA LEU A 98 2.75 11.64 16.31
C LEU A 98 1.26 11.29 16.16
N GLN A 99 0.38 12.13 16.71
CA GLN A 99 -1.08 12.00 16.51
C GLN A 99 -1.44 12.11 15.02
N ALA A 100 -0.90 13.11 14.34
CA ALA A 100 -1.14 13.31 12.91
C ALA A 100 -0.63 12.12 12.08
N GLN A 101 0.54 11.59 12.40
CA GLN A 101 1.12 10.41 11.75
C GLN A 101 0.24 9.16 11.94
N ALA A 102 -0.19 8.89 13.17
CA ALA A 102 -1.06 7.75 13.46
C ALA A 102 -2.45 7.89 12.82
N LYS A 103 -3.00 9.11 12.77
CA LYS A 103 -4.27 9.40 12.08
C LYS A 103 -4.14 9.09 10.59
N ARG A 104 -3.10 9.61 9.94
CA ARG A 104 -2.84 9.34 8.52
C ARG A 104 -2.71 7.84 8.24
N PHE A 105 -1.98 7.10 9.07
CA PHE A 105 -1.84 5.66 8.90
C PHE A 105 -3.19 4.93 8.98
N ARG A 106 -4.03 5.27 9.97
CA ARG A 106 -5.36 4.66 10.10
C ARG A 106 -6.28 4.99 8.93
N GLU A 107 -6.18 6.18 8.36
CA GLU A 107 -6.95 6.58 7.18
C GLU A 107 -6.53 5.76 5.94
N LEU A 108 -5.22 5.61 5.72
CA LEU A 108 -4.69 4.78 4.64
C LEU A 108 -5.08 3.31 4.80
N GLN A 109 -4.97 2.79 6.01
CA GLN A 109 -5.35 1.42 6.34
C GLN A 109 -6.86 1.18 6.12
N SER A 110 -7.70 2.10 6.59
CA SER A 110 -9.15 2.03 6.39
C SER A 110 -9.52 2.08 4.90
N LYS A 111 -8.89 2.95 4.13
CA LYS A 111 -9.07 3.02 2.68
C LYS A 111 -8.69 1.71 1.99
N ALA A 112 -7.52 1.15 2.33
CA ALA A 112 -7.04 -0.11 1.78
C ALA A 112 -7.98 -1.28 2.13
N GLN A 113 -8.42 -1.36 3.37
CA GLN A 113 -9.35 -2.40 3.84
C GLN A 113 -10.71 -2.30 3.16
N SER A 114 -11.29 -1.10 3.08
CA SER A 114 -12.56 -0.88 2.39
C SER A 114 -12.50 -1.22 0.91
N GLY A 115 -11.40 -0.89 0.24
CA GLY A 115 -11.18 -1.25 -1.17
C GLY A 115 -11.04 -2.75 -1.40
N CYS A 116 -10.74 -3.53 -0.35
CA CYS A 116 -10.63 -4.99 -0.38
C CYS A 116 -11.82 -5.71 0.27
N PHE A 117 -12.95 -5.03 0.42
CA PHE A 117 -14.19 -5.57 1.00
C PHE A 117 -14.04 -6.08 2.44
N LEU A 118 -13.15 -5.49 3.20
CA LEU A 118 -13.06 -5.66 4.64
C LEU A 118 -13.94 -4.60 5.31
N GLY A 119 -14.83 -5.04 6.18
CA GLY A 119 -15.60 -4.15 7.05
C GLY A 119 -14.72 -3.50 8.13
N PRO A 120 -15.29 -2.68 9.02
CA PRO A 120 -14.56 -2.17 10.17
C PRO A 120 -14.10 -3.34 11.05
N PRO A 121 -12.90 -3.23 11.68
CA PRO A 121 -12.39 -4.29 12.55
C PRO A 121 -13.34 -4.55 13.72
N SER A 122 -13.48 -5.81 14.10
CA SER A 122 -14.22 -6.18 15.31
C SER A 122 -13.51 -5.58 16.53
N ARG A 123 -14.27 -4.88 17.38
CA ARG A 123 -13.75 -4.43 18.68
C ARG A 123 -13.54 -5.67 19.54
N GLN A 124 -12.29 -5.98 19.83
CA GLN A 124 -11.93 -6.93 20.88
C GLN A 124 -11.92 -6.22 22.23
#